data_eedc3afa0629a0f9611841ab90329f53
#
_entry.id   eedc3afa0629a0f9611841ab90329f53
#
_cell.length_a   1.000
_cell.length_b   1.000
_cell.length_c   1.000
_cell.angle_alpha   90.00
_cell.angle_beta   90.00
_cell.angle_gamma   90.00
#
_symmetry.space_group_name_H-M   'P 1'
#
loop_
_entity.id
_entity.type
_entity.pdbx_description
1 polymer ?
#
loop_
_entity_poly.entity_id
_entity_poly.type
_entity_poly.pdbx_seq_one_letter_code
_entity_poly.pdbx_strand_id
1 'polypeptide(L)'
;MRLERPIWVDDPDFDLSNHVHRVGVPSPGDDHALGTLVGRLVSFKIDRTRPLWEIWIIEGLENGRVGLLAKIHHSMIDGQSGAEMATLLYDLERDPEPLPEPPPYEPEPAPDVAQRLVLGGFNAAAWPLRASKMGVQMARQGVTMARHALGDAPPAQPLQGPRTPLNGKLTPDRSFAKGAVS
;
A
#
# COMPACT_ATOMS: atom_id res chain seq x y z
N MET A 1 -16.36 -5.92 -19.24
CA MET A 1 -15.56 -6.88 -18.45
C MET A 1 -14.12 -6.70 -18.88
N ARG A 2 -13.21 -6.17 -18.04
CA ARG A 2 -11.79 -6.01 -18.41
C ARG A 2 -11.13 -7.38 -18.28
N LEU A 3 -10.73 -7.97 -19.40
CA LEU A 3 -10.06 -9.27 -19.47
C LEU A 3 -8.56 -9.18 -19.18
N GLU A 4 -8.02 -7.97 -19.07
CA GLU A 4 -6.61 -7.71 -18.88
C GLU A 4 -6.26 -7.58 -17.39
N ARG A 5 -5.14 -8.16 -17.01
CA ARG A 5 -4.56 -7.92 -15.70
C ARG A 5 -3.95 -6.51 -15.66
N PRO A 6 -3.94 -5.87 -14.49
CA PRO A 6 -3.15 -4.67 -14.32
C PRO A 6 -1.69 -4.94 -14.69
N ILE A 7 -1.09 -4.03 -15.44
CA ILE A 7 0.33 -4.05 -15.76
C ILE A 7 0.97 -2.80 -15.17
N TRP A 8 2.21 -2.90 -14.78
CA TRP A 8 3.03 -1.76 -14.42
C TRP A 8 3.52 -1.11 -15.69
N VAL A 9 3.43 0.21 -15.75
CA VAL A 9 3.95 1.05 -16.83
C VAL A 9 4.63 2.24 -16.19
N ASP A 10 5.69 2.72 -16.81
CA ASP A 10 6.32 3.95 -16.39
C ASP A 10 5.41 5.13 -16.71
N ASP A 11 5.46 6.15 -15.87
CA ASP A 11 4.78 7.41 -16.11
C ASP A 11 5.72 8.32 -16.93
N PRO A 12 5.43 8.59 -18.20
CA PRO A 12 6.30 9.41 -19.04
C PRO A 12 6.37 10.88 -18.57
N ASP A 13 5.35 11.32 -17.84
CA ASP A 13 5.24 12.68 -17.31
C ASP A 13 5.54 12.72 -15.80
N PHE A 14 6.33 11.75 -15.30
CA PHE A 14 6.67 11.69 -13.89
C PHE A 14 7.39 12.94 -13.42
N ASP A 15 6.82 13.59 -12.41
CA ASP A 15 7.39 14.75 -11.74
C ASP A 15 7.37 14.51 -10.23
N LEU A 16 8.57 14.44 -9.65
CA LEU A 16 8.75 14.17 -8.22
C LEU A 16 8.05 15.21 -7.33
N SER A 17 7.90 16.45 -7.80
CA SER A 17 7.21 17.51 -7.04
C SER A 17 5.74 17.22 -6.77
N ASN A 18 5.13 16.33 -7.55
CA ASN A 18 3.76 15.85 -7.34
C ASN A 18 3.66 14.77 -6.26
N HIS A 19 4.78 14.25 -5.79
CA HIS A 19 4.84 13.11 -4.87
C HIS A 19 5.53 13.44 -3.55
N VAL A 20 6.45 14.41 -3.55
CA VAL A 20 7.18 14.81 -2.34
C VAL A 20 6.75 16.22 -1.94
N HIS A 21 6.11 16.30 -0.78
CA HIS A 21 5.52 17.52 -0.27
C HIS A 21 6.17 17.94 1.05
N ARG A 22 6.17 19.24 1.33
CA ARG A 22 6.59 19.79 2.61
C ARG A 22 5.41 20.48 3.27
N VAL A 23 5.25 20.28 4.58
CA VAL A 23 4.17 20.88 5.35
C VAL A 23 4.65 21.23 6.76
N GLY A 24 4.25 22.41 7.25
CA GLY A 24 4.53 22.84 8.61
C GLY A 24 3.42 22.44 9.59
N VAL A 25 3.81 22.03 10.77
CA VAL A 25 2.90 21.84 11.92
C VAL A 25 2.74 23.19 12.63
N PRO A 26 1.51 23.61 12.98
CA PRO A 26 1.27 24.80 13.78
C PRO A 26 1.99 24.69 15.15
N SER A 27 2.51 25.84 15.64
CA SER A 27 3.06 25.90 17.00
C SER A 27 2.00 25.45 18.04
N PRO A 28 2.40 24.66 19.06
CA PRO A 28 3.77 24.34 19.48
C PRO A 28 4.43 23.17 18.75
N GLY A 29 3.78 22.49 17.83
CA GLY A 29 4.33 21.34 17.13
C GLY A 29 4.37 20.05 17.95
N ASP A 30 3.48 19.97 18.91
CA ASP A 30 3.32 18.83 19.80
C ASP A 30 2.70 17.60 19.09
N ASP A 31 2.62 16.49 19.81
CA ASP A 31 2.06 15.25 19.29
C ASP A 31 0.57 15.38 18.91
N HIS A 32 -0.19 16.29 19.54
CA HIS A 32 -1.57 16.55 19.21
C HIS A 32 -1.69 17.27 17.85
N ALA A 33 -0.88 18.31 17.64
CA ALA A 33 -0.82 19.04 16.38
C ALA A 33 -0.37 18.13 15.24
N LEU A 34 0.65 17.29 15.48
CA LEU A 34 1.09 16.26 14.53
C LEU A 34 -0.05 15.29 14.21
N GLY A 35 -0.72 14.74 15.22
CA GLY A 35 -1.83 13.80 15.02
C GLY A 35 -2.97 14.38 14.20
N THR A 36 -3.31 15.65 14.44
CA THR A 36 -4.33 16.38 13.67
C THR A 36 -3.92 16.54 12.21
N LEU A 37 -2.68 16.94 11.95
CA LEU A 37 -2.16 17.10 10.58
C LEU A 37 -2.12 15.76 9.84
N VAL A 38 -1.54 14.72 10.46
CA VAL A 38 -1.47 13.38 9.85
C VAL A 38 -2.87 12.84 9.58
N GLY A 39 -3.82 12.99 10.51
CA GLY A 39 -5.21 12.60 10.32
C GLY A 39 -5.84 13.24 9.08
N ARG A 40 -5.56 14.53 8.84
CA ARG A 40 -5.99 15.22 7.62
C ARG A 40 -5.32 14.66 6.37
N LEU A 41 -3.99 14.52 6.36
CA LEU A 41 -3.24 14.05 5.21
C LEU A 41 -3.65 12.64 4.77
N VAL A 42 -3.89 11.72 5.72
CA VAL A 42 -4.31 10.35 5.39
C VAL A 42 -5.78 10.24 4.99
N SER A 43 -6.60 11.27 5.26
CA SER A 43 -8.01 11.33 4.82
C SER A 43 -8.13 11.68 3.34
N PHE A 44 -7.18 12.38 2.77
CA PHE A 44 -7.16 12.65 1.34
C PHE A 44 -6.81 11.39 0.56
N LYS A 45 -7.52 11.16 -0.54
CA LYS A 45 -7.21 10.05 -1.44
C LYS A 45 -5.99 10.40 -2.28
N ILE A 46 -5.14 9.40 -2.54
CA ILE A 46 -4.06 9.52 -3.51
C ILE A 46 -4.66 9.69 -4.91
N ASP A 47 -4.07 10.56 -5.71
CA ASP A 47 -4.43 10.74 -7.12
C ASP A 47 -4.15 9.43 -7.88
N ARG A 48 -5.18 8.89 -8.53
CA ARG A 48 -5.08 7.64 -9.27
C ARG A 48 -4.66 7.81 -10.72
N THR A 49 -4.44 9.02 -11.15
CA THR A 49 -3.91 9.34 -12.50
C THR A 49 -2.40 9.34 -12.54
N ARG A 50 -1.75 9.20 -11.39
CA ARG A 50 -0.30 9.25 -11.17
C ARG A 50 0.18 8.02 -10.39
N PRO A 51 1.49 7.81 -10.26
CA PRO A 51 2.04 6.78 -9.36
C PRO A 51 1.44 6.89 -7.95
N LEU A 52 1.02 5.75 -7.39
CA LEU A 52 0.11 5.69 -6.25
C LEU A 52 0.83 5.83 -4.90
N TRP A 53 1.67 6.84 -4.75
CA TRP A 53 2.39 7.15 -3.53
C TRP A 53 2.62 8.64 -3.34
N GLU A 54 2.75 9.07 -2.10
CA GLU A 54 3.08 10.43 -1.68
C GLU A 54 3.97 10.37 -0.45
N ILE A 55 4.97 11.24 -0.37
CA ILE A 55 5.81 11.43 0.81
C ILE A 55 5.63 12.87 1.29
N TRP A 56 5.39 13.03 2.58
CA TRP A 56 5.22 14.31 3.24
C TRP A 56 6.32 14.52 4.27
N ILE A 57 7.12 15.56 4.07
CA ILE A 57 8.12 16.04 5.03
C ILE A 57 7.41 17.02 5.95
N ILE A 58 7.31 16.68 7.23
CA ILE A 58 6.57 17.43 8.25
C ILE A 58 7.57 18.18 9.11
N GLU A 59 7.52 19.50 9.02
CA GLU A 59 8.43 20.42 9.72
C GLU A 59 7.73 21.13 10.88
N GLY A 60 8.49 21.77 11.77
CA GLY A 60 7.96 22.54 12.89
C GLY A 60 7.54 21.70 14.09
N LEU A 61 8.00 20.46 14.19
CA LEU A 61 7.78 19.64 15.37
C LEU A 61 8.65 20.12 16.54
N GLU A 62 8.16 19.90 17.78
CA GLU A 62 8.91 20.16 18.99
C GLU A 62 10.32 19.55 18.95
N ASN A 63 11.26 20.22 19.61
CA ASN A 63 12.67 19.81 19.71
C ASN A 63 13.40 19.72 18.35
N GLY A 64 12.96 20.49 17.36
CA GLY A 64 13.59 20.53 16.03
C GLY A 64 13.46 19.22 15.24
N ARG A 65 12.55 18.35 15.62
CA ARG A 65 12.30 17.10 14.90
C ARG A 65 11.66 17.37 13.55
N VAL A 66 11.90 16.47 12.62
CA VAL A 66 11.24 16.39 11.31
C VAL A 66 10.51 15.06 11.23
N GLY A 67 9.28 15.09 10.75
CA GLY A 67 8.49 13.89 10.50
C GLY A 67 8.53 13.50 9.03
N LEU A 68 8.46 12.20 8.76
CA LEU A 68 8.26 11.66 7.42
C LEU A 68 6.97 10.84 7.42
N LEU A 69 6.03 11.19 6.54
CA LEU A 69 4.81 10.42 6.32
C LEU A 69 4.82 9.89 4.90
N ALA A 70 4.98 8.57 4.75
CA ALA A 70 4.82 7.88 3.49
C ALA A 70 3.38 7.37 3.35
N LYS A 71 2.71 7.76 2.29
CA LYS A 71 1.36 7.36 1.91
C LYS A 71 1.43 6.54 0.64
N ILE A 72 1.07 5.27 0.69
CA ILE A 72 1.20 4.34 -0.42
C ILE A 72 -0.12 3.60 -0.58
N HIS A 73 -0.62 3.50 -1.81
CA HIS A 73 -1.84 2.77 -2.07
C HIS A 73 -1.59 1.27 -1.91
N HIS A 74 -2.49 0.57 -1.23
CA HIS A 74 -2.33 -0.85 -0.91
C HIS A 74 -2.21 -1.78 -2.15
N SER A 75 -2.57 -1.31 -3.34
CA SER A 75 -2.33 -2.07 -4.57
C SER A 75 -0.85 -2.14 -4.99
N MET A 76 -0.01 -1.26 -4.45
CA MET A 76 1.42 -1.22 -4.74
C MET A 76 2.26 -2.03 -3.77
N ILE A 77 1.74 -2.32 -2.60
CA ILE A 77 2.52 -2.83 -1.48
C ILE A 77 1.70 -3.82 -0.67
N ASP A 78 2.25 -4.98 -0.40
CA ASP A 78 1.75 -5.91 0.61
C ASP A 78 2.50 -5.72 1.94
N GLY A 79 2.12 -6.48 2.96
CA GLY A 79 2.70 -6.31 4.29
C GLY A 79 4.22 -6.55 4.34
N GLN A 80 4.74 -7.45 3.53
CA GLN A 80 6.18 -7.76 3.47
C GLN A 80 6.93 -6.69 2.69
N SER A 81 6.45 -6.31 1.53
CA SER A 81 7.05 -5.26 0.70
C SER A 81 7.07 -3.90 1.40
N GLY A 82 6.14 -3.66 2.36
CA GLY A 82 6.14 -2.46 3.18
C GLY A 82 7.34 -2.32 4.09
N ALA A 83 7.77 -3.42 4.69
CA ALA A 83 8.97 -3.45 5.52
C ALA A 83 10.24 -3.28 4.67
N GLU A 84 10.30 -3.93 3.51
CA GLU A 84 11.41 -3.81 2.56
C GLU A 84 11.54 -2.38 2.04
N MET A 85 10.42 -1.70 1.75
CA MET A 85 10.43 -0.30 1.28
C MET A 85 10.97 0.66 2.36
N ALA A 86 10.72 0.38 3.63
CA ALA A 86 11.28 1.20 4.71
C ALA A 86 12.82 1.15 4.70
N THR A 87 13.42 0.00 4.38
CA THR A 87 14.88 -0.13 4.30
C THR A 87 15.49 0.61 3.11
N LEU A 88 14.69 0.93 2.09
CA LEU A 88 15.12 1.74 0.95
C LEU A 88 15.01 3.25 1.23
N LEU A 89 14.15 3.64 2.18
CA LEU A 89 13.93 5.04 2.54
C LEU A 89 14.80 5.52 3.69
N TYR A 90 15.36 4.61 4.47
CA TYR A 90 16.15 4.92 5.66
C TYR A 90 17.47 4.20 5.62
N ASP A 91 18.54 4.94 5.88
CA ASP A 91 19.84 4.37 6.15
C ASP A 91 19.90 3.80 7.58
N LEU A 92 20.70 2.76 7.75
CA LEU A 92 20.99 2.19 9.07
C LEU A 92 22.05 3.00 9.82
N GLU A 93 22.81 3.81 9.09
CA GLU A 93 23.87 4.66 9.62
C GLU A 93 23.37 6.11 9.77
N ARG A 94 23.89 6.80 10.80
CA ARG A 94 23.52 8.18 11.07
C ARG A 94 24.05 9.17 10.04
N ASP A 95 25.25 8.90 9.55
CA ASP A 95 25.95 9.72 8.56
C ASP A 95 26.37 8.82 7.38
N PRO A 96 25.41 8.42 6.51
CA PRO A 96 25.69 7.53 5.41
C PRO A 96 26.51 8.23 4.32
N GLU A 97 27.23 7.45 3.52
CA GLU A 97 27.89 7.98 2.33
C GLU A 97 26.85 8.58 1.36
N PRO A 98 27.17 9.73 0.73
CA PRO A 98 26.29 10.31 -0.26
C PRO A 98 26.01 9.32 -1.39
N LEU A 99 24.75 9.17 -1.75
CA LEU A 99 24.36 8.34 -2.88
C LEU A 99 24.90 8.98 -4.19
N PRO A 100 25.31 8.15 -5.17
CA PRO A 100 25.66 8.64 -6.48
C PRO A 100 24.48 9.34 -7.13
N GLU A 101 24.77 10.31 -8.01
CA GLU A 101 23.72 10.98 -8.77
C GLU A 101 22.93 9.94 -9.59
N PRO A 102 21.60 9.91 -9.48
CA PRO A 102 20.81 8.97 -10.24
C PRO A 102 20.90 9.23 -11.74
N PRO A 103 20.85 8.19 -12.58
CA PRO A 103 20.81 8.38 -14.02
C PRO A 103 19.55 9.16 -14.43
N PRO A 104 19.56 9.83 -15.59
CA PRO A 104 18.36 10.47 -16.13
C PRO A 104 17.18 9.48 -16.18
N TYR A 105 16.00 9.97 -15.84
CA TYR A 105 14.80 9.14 -15.94
C TYR A 105 14.40 8.96 -17.41
N GLU A 106 14.44 7.72 -17.88
CA GLU A 106 14.04 7.33 -19.23
C GLU A 106 12.89 6.33 -19.13
N PRO A 107 11.62 6.78 -19.24
CA PRO A 107 10.47 5.90 -19.10
C PRO A 107 10.38 4.89 -20.24
N GLU A 108 10.11 3.64 -19.93
CA GLU A 108 9.80 2.64 -20.94
C GLU A 108 8.43 2.93 -21.58
N PRO A 109 8.31 2.83 -22.91
CA PRO A 109 7.04 3.07 -23.57
C PRO A 109 5.99 2.04 -23.14
N ALA A 110 4.77 2.50 -22.90
CA ALA A 110 3.68 1.60 -22.55
C ALA A 110 3.44 0.59 -23.70
N PRO A 111 3.14 -0.68 -23.39
CA PRO A 111 2.92 -1.70 -24.40
C PRO A 111 1.77 -1.30 -25.34
N ASP A 112 1.99 -1.47 -26.62
CA ASP A 112 1.01 -1.18 -27.66
C ASP A 112 -0.19 -2.16 -27.64
N VAL A 113 -1.20 -1.89 -28.45
CA VAL A 113 -2.43 -2.69 -28.50
C VAL A 113 -2.13 -4.15 -28.90
N ALA A 114 -1.20 -4.38 -29.81
CA ALA A 114 -0.84 -5.72 -30.25
C ALA A 114 -0.12 -6.49 -29.14
N GLN A 115 0.81 -5.87 -28.46
CA GLN A 115 1.49 -6.44 -27.30
C GLN A 115 0.50 -6.75 -26.15
N ARG A 116 -0.47 -5.87 -25.89
CA ARG A 116 -1.53 -6.12 -24.91
C ARG A 116 -2.41 -7.29 -25.27
N LEU A 117 -2.78 -7.42 -26.55
CA LEU A 117 -3.58 -8.56 -27.04
C LEU A 117 -2.81 -9.87 -26.90
N VAL A 118 -1.53 -9.89 -27.21
CA VAL A 118 -0.66 -11.06 -27.01
C VAL A 118 -0.59 -11.44 -25.53
N LEU A 119 -0.30 -10.49 -24.65
CA LEU A 119 -0.26 -10.70 -23.20
C LEU A 119 -1.63 -11.15 -22.66
N GLY A 120 -2.70 -10.55 -23.13
CA GLY A 120 -4.08 -10.91 -22.79
C GLY A 120 -4.42 -12.34 -23.26
N GLY A 121 -4.03 -12.70 -24.49
CA GLY A 121 -4.19 -14.03 -25.05
C GLY A 121 -3.47 -15.12 -24.25
N PHE A 122 -2.21 -14.90 -23.89
CA PHE A 122 -1.45 -15.81 -23.01
C PHE A 122 -2.11 -15.96 -21.64
N ASN A 123 -2.58 -14.86 -21.05
CA ASN A 123 -3.29 -14.90 -19.78
C ASN A 123 -4.62 -15.66 -19.86
N ALA A 124 -5.38 -15.49 -20.94
CA ALA A 124 -6.62 -16.21 -21.17
C ALA A 124 -6.37 -17.71 -21.40
N ALA A 125 -5.36 -18.08 -22.17
CA ALA A 125 -4.98 -19.46 -22.40
C ALA A 125 -4.49 -20.17 -21.11
N ALA A 126 -3.82 -19.44 -20.22
CA ALA A 126 -3.35 -19.97 -18.94
C ALA A 126 -4.46 -20.00 -17.84
N TRP A 127 -5.61 -19.38 -18.10
CA TRP A 127 -6.70 -19.28 -17.13
C TRP A 127 -7.25 -20.65 -16.64
N PRO A 128 -7.49 -21.66 -17.52
CA PRO A 128 -7.97 -22.96 -17.08
C PRO A 128 -7.02 -23.67 -16.09
N LEU A 129 -5.71 -23.58 -16.35
CA LEU A 129 -4.69 -24.16 -15.46
C LEU A 129 -4.63 -23.46 -14.10
N ARG A 130 -4.86 -22.16 -14.07
CA ARG A 130 -4.92 -21.38 -12.80
C ARG A 130 -6.22 -21.65 -12.06
N ALA A 131 -7.33 -21.73 -12.77
CA ALA A 131 -8.64 -22.04 -12.20
C ALA A 131 -8.64 -23.45 -11.57
N SER A 132 -8.00 -24.43 -12.21
CA SER A 132 -7.88 -25.79 -11.65
C SER A 132 -7.04 -25.80 -10.36
N LYS A 133 -5.91 -25.06 -10.31
CA LYS A 133 -5.11 -24.92 -9.08
C LYS A 133 -5.90 -24.27 -7.96
N MET A 134 -6.66 -23.22 -8.26
CA MET A 134 -7.52 -22.54 -7.30
C MET A 134 -8.66 -23.43 -6.82
N GLY A 135 -9.27 -24.22 -7.72
CA GLY A 135 -10.27 -25.23 -7.38
C GLY A 135 -9.74 -26.30 -6.42
N VAL A 136 -8.52 -26.79 -6.67
CA VAL A 136 -7.85 -27.75 -5.76
C VAL A 136 -7.57 -27.12 -4.39
N GLN A 137 -7.12 -25.88 -4.35
CA GLN A 137 -6.89 -25.19 -3.07
C GLN A 137 -8.19 -24.97 -2.30
N MET A 138 -9.25 -24.54 -2.98
CA MET A 138 -10.60 -24.41 -2.36
C MET A 138 -11.14 -25.75 -1.86
N ALA A 139 -10.96 -26.81 -2.63
CA ALA A 139 -11.37 -28.15 -2.21
C ALA A 139 -10.60 -28.61 -0.95
N ARG A 140 -9.29 -28.38 -0.90
CA ARG A 140 -8.46 -28.69 0.29
C ARG A 140 -8.92 -27.88 1.51
N GLN A 141 -9.17 -26.58 1.34
CA GLN A 141 -9.72 -25.75 2.42
C GLN A 141 -11.10 -26.21 2.86
N GLY A 142 -11.98 -26.60 1.92
CA GLY A 142 -13.28 -27.16 2.20
C GLY A 142 -13.21 -28.46 3.02
N VAL A 143 -12.28 -29.36 2.69
CA VAL A 143 -12.02 -30.59 3.47
C VAL A 143 -11.50 -30.26 4.86
N THR A 144 -10.62 -29.28 4.99
CA THR A 144 -10.10 -28.83 6.30
C THR A 144 -11.24 -28.25 7.14
N MET A 145 -12.07 -27.40 6.57
CA MET A 145 -13.25 -26.84 7.23
C MET A 145 -14.26 -27.93 7.63
N ALA A 146 -14.51 -28.90 6.75
CA ALA A 146 -15.40 -30.02 7.07
C ALA A 146 -14.86 -30.90 8.21
N ARG A 147 -13.55 -31.14 8.27
CA ARG A 147 -12.91 -31.85 9.39
C ARG A 147 -13.02 -31.07 10.70
N HIS A 148 -12.85 -29.75 10.68
CA HIS A 148 -13.08 -28.92 11.86
C HIS A 148 -14.55 -28.85 12.26
N ALA A 149 -15.49 -28.89 11.31
CA ALA A 149 -16.93 -28.92 11.59
C ALA A 149 -17.41 -30.24 12.19
N LEU A 150 -16.70 -31.34 11.98
CA LEU A 150 -16.97 -32.67 12.58
C LEU A 150 -16.28 -32.83 13.94
N GLY A 151 -15.46 -31.85 14.38
CA GLY A 151 -14.91 -31.82 15.74
C GLY A 151 -15.80 -31.00 16.69
N ASP A 152 -15.55 -31.11 18.00
CA ASP A 152 -16.35 -30.48 19.05
C ASP A 152 -16.34 -28.93 19.08
N ALA A 153 -15.68 -28.26 18.17
CA ALA A 153 -15.69 -26.80 18.05
C ALA A 153 -16.72 -26.34 17.01
N PRO A 154 -17.57 -25.33 17.33
CA PRO A 154 -18.52 -24.80 16.36
C PRO A 154 -17.77 -24.28 15.14
N PRO A 155 -18.21 -24.60 13.91
CA PRO A 155 -17.53 -24.17 12.70
C PRO A 155 -17.52 -22.64 12.64
N ALA A 156 -16.33 -22.07 12.45
CA ALA A 156 -16.22 -20.66 12.12
C ALA A 156 -17.00 -20.42 10.81
N GLN A 157 -18.05 -19.62 10.87
CA GLN A 157 -18.84 -19.31 9.68
C GLN A 157 -17.94 -18.56 8.68
N PRO A 158 -17.76 -19.07 7.45
CA PRO A 158 -16.98 -18.36 6.46
C PRO A 158 -17.63 -17.00 6.22
N LEU A 159 -16.81 -15.96 6.20
CA LEU A 159 -17.21 -14.56 6.00
C LEU A 159 -17.95 -13.87 7.17
N GLN A 160 -18.10 -14.50 8.30
CA GLN A 160 -18.56 -13.84 9.52
C GLN A 160 -17.40 -13.73 10.52
N GLY A 161 -16.73 -12.57 10.52
CA GLY A 161 -15.82 -12.22 11.61
C GLY A 161 -16.59 -12.03 12.93
N PRO A 162 -15.96 -12.29 14.08
CA PRO A 162 -16.57 -12.00 15.37
C PRO A 162 -16.96 -10.51 15.43
N ARG A 163 -18.12 -10.21 16.00
CA ARG A 163 -18.53 -8.83 16.23
C ARG A 163 -17.64 -8.23 17.31
N THR A 164 -16.87 -7.25 16.94
CA THR A 164 -16.01 -6.48 17.83
C THR A 164 -16.46 -5.02 17.85
N PRO A 165 -16.09 -4.22 18.86
CA PRO A 165 -16.33 -2.77 18.85
C PRO A 165 -15.72 -2.06 17.63
N LEU A 166 -14.77 -2.69 16.94
CA LEU A 166 -14.10 -2.16 15.76
C LEU A 166 -14.84 -2.45 14.44
N ASN A 167 -15.92 -3.23 14.48
CA ASN A 167 -16.75 -3.56 13.31
C ASN A 167 -17.72 -2.42 12.98
N GLY A 168 -17.17 -1.25 12.61
CA GLY A 168 -17.92 -0.10 12.16
C GLY A 168 -17.86 0.08 10.64
N LYS A 169 -18.70 0.99 10.11
CA LYS A 169 -18.55 1.44 8.73
C LYS A 169 -17.24 2.22 8.59
N LEU A 170 -16.43 1.87 7.61
CA LEU A 170 -15.26 2.66 7.27
C LEU A 170 -15.70 3.97 6.63
N THR A 171 -15.44 5.08 7.29
CA THR A 171 -15.63 6.43 6.76
C THR A 171 -14.34 6.94 6.11
N PRO A 172 -14.38 7.99 5.29
CA PRO A 172 -13.17 8.63 4.79
C PRO A 172 -12.36 9.32 5.90
N ASP A 173 -13.02 9.66 7.02
CA ASP A 173 -12.35 10.33 8.14
C ASP A 173 -11.34 9.38 8.79
N ARG A 174 -10.18 9.91 9.07
CA ARG A 174 -9.07 9.20 9.72
C ARG A 174 -8.61 10.01 10.93
N SER A 175 -8.27 9.29 11.98
CA SER A 175 -7.55 9.84 13.12
C SER A 175 -6.22 9.13 13.29
N PHE A 176 -5.26 9.85 13.81
CA PHE A 176 -3.93 9.32 14.11
C PHE A 176 -3.65 9.56 15.58
N ALA A 177 -3.16 8.52 16.25
CA ALA A 177 -2.68 8.61 17.63
C ALA A 177 -1.27 8.04 17.70
N LYS A 178 -0.43 8.70 18.50
CA LYS A 178 0.95 8.29 18.78
C LYS A 178 1.04 7.87 20.24
N GLY A 179 1.77 6.79 20.48
CA GLY A 179 2.14 6.34 21.82
C GLY A 179 3.60 5.92 21.84
N ALA A 180 4.28 6.13 22.96
CA ALA A 180 5.59 5.55 23.21
C ALA A 180 5.39 4.30 24.06
N VAL A 181 6.08 3.22 23.70
CA VAL A 181 6.17 2.01 24.50
C VAL A 181 7.56 2.03 25.14
N SER A 182 7.59 2.02 26.46
CA SER A 182 8.82 1.92 27.27
C SER A 182 9.25 0.48 27.42
#